data_59910c6ab9e9d2c449f8776f23e0af41
#
_entry.id   59910c6ab9e9d2c449f8776f23e0af41
#
_cell.length_a   1.000
_cell.length_b   1.000
_cell.length_c   1.000
_cell.angle_alpha   90.00
_cell.angle_beta   90.00
_cell.angle_gamma   90.00
#
_symmetry.space_group_name_H-M   'P 1'
#
loop_
_entity.id
_entity.type
_entity.pdbx_description
1 polymer ?
#
loop_
_entity_poly.entity_id
_entity_poly.type
_entity_poly.pdbx_seq_one_letter_code
_entity_poly.pdbx_strand_id
1 'polypeptide(L)'
;NAYIDFSKMTASVVAVESDVIRNGKRLIGYGFNSNGRYAQSGILKDRILPRLLNASKADLRSEDGNNLDPAKAWKMMMSNEKPGGHGDRSVAVGTVDMALWDLVAKIEEKPLAQLLAERYGTGTPEADVEVYAAGGYYYPGKGLVELQNEIRRYLDMGYSSVKIKIGGASLADDLERIEAVIAIVGNGSRLAVDANGRFDLKMALAYAEALEPYGLRWYEEPGDPLDYQLNAIVAQSTTTPIATGENLFSCIDTQNLIRYGGMLPSNSVLQMDPVLSYGVVEYLRTLAMLRRHGWSWRRCVPHGGHQMALHIAAGLGFYKHVALP
;
A
#
# COMPACT_ATOMS: atom_id res chain seq x y z
N ASN A 1 3.67 -6.66 13.88
CA ASN A 1 5.01 -6.19 13.62
C ASN A 1 5.96 -6.71 14.71
N ALA A 2 7.24 -6.87 14.40
CA ALA A 2 8.22 -7.40 15.34
C ALA A 2 8.64 -6.39 16.44
N TYR A 3 8.45 -5.08 16.21
CA TYR A 3 8.95 -4.04 17.10
C TYR A 3 8.07 -2.76 17.20
N ILE A 4 6.98 -2.68 16.44
CA ILE A 4 6.06 -1.54 16.48
C ILE A 4 4.80 -1.92 17.24
N ASP A 5 4.45 -1.12 18.24
CA ASP A 5 3.19 -1.26 18.99
C ASP A 5 2.11 -0.36 18.38
N PHE A 6 1.32 -0.92 17.50
CA PHE A 6 0.22 -0.21 16.84
C PHE A 6 -0.92 0.19 17.79
N SER A 7 -1.02 -0.42 18.97
CA SER A 7 -2.09 -0.09 19.93
C SER A 7 -2.01 1.35 20.47
N LYS A 8 -0.83 1.97 20.37
CA LYS A 8 -0.59 3.36 20.79
C LYS A 8 -0.80 4.38 19.69
N MET A 9 -0.96 3.94 18.45
CA MET A 9 -1.16 4.83 17.31
C MET A 9 -2.63 5.22 17.19
N THR A 10 -2.87 6.45 16.70
CA THR A 10 -4.23 6.96 16.48
C THR A 10 -4.68 6.70 15.06
N ALA A 11 -5.99 6.51 14.86
CA ALA A 11 -6.62 6.52 13.56
C ALA A 11 -7.37 7.84 13.38
N SER A 12 -7.19 8.48 12.23
CA SER A 12 -7.93 9.70 11.86
C SER A 12 -8.93 9.36 10.76
N VAL A 13 -10.14 9.88 10.88
CA VAL A 13 -11.21 9.75 9.88
C VAL A 13 -11.57 11.14 9.38
N VAL A 14 -11.71 11.27 8.07
CA VAL A 14 -12.21 12.47 7.40
C VAL A 14 -13.54 12.15 6.74
N ALA A 15 -14.52 13.02 6.92
CA ALA A 15 -15.80 13.00 6.23
C ALA A 15 -15.95 14.29 5.43
N VAL A 16 -16.18 14.17 4.13
CA VAL A 16 -16.44 15.29 3.22
C VAL A 16 -17.91 15.27 2.85
N GLU A 17 -18.68 16.24 3.37
CA GLU A 17 -20.10 16.39 3.07
C GLU A 17 -20.28 17.29 1.83
N SER A 18 -21.09 16.85 0.88
CA SER A 18 -21.45 17.62 -0.32
C SER A 18 -22.81 18.31 -0.18
N ASP A 19 -23.11 19.20 -1.12
CA ASP A 19 -24.45 19.80 -1.30
C ASP A 19 -25.39 18.89 -2.15
N VAL A 20 -24.90 17.78 -2.66
CA VAL A 20 -25.68 16.79 -3.42
C VAL A 20 -26.56 15.99 -2.47
N ILE A 21 -27.89 16.00 -2.71
CA ILE A 21 -28.87 15.28 -1.89
C ILE A 21 -29.42 14.08 -2.68
N ARG A 22 -29.39 12.89 -2.08
CA ARG A 22 -30.04 11.68 -2.56
C ARG A 22 -30.85 11.03 -1.45
N ASN A 23 -32.08 10.62 -1.79
CA ASN A 23 -33.00 10.00 -0.82
C ASN A 23 -33.13 10.83 0.48
N GLY A 24 -33.18 12.17 0.34
CA GLY A 24 -33.32 13.10 1.46
C GLY A 24 -32.07 13.30 2.33
N LYS A 25 -30.90 12.74 1.93
CA LYS A 25 -29.65 12.84 2.67
C LYS A 25 -28.53 13.40 1.78
N ARG A 26 -27.65 14.20 2.36
CA ARG A 26 -26.44 14.66 1.68
C ARG A 26 -25.47 13.50 1.49
N LEU A 27 -24.80 13.48 0.34
CA LEU A 27 -23.74 12.49 0.09
C LEU A 27 -22.49 12.88 0.89
N ILE A 28 -21.89 11.87 1.51
CA ILE A 28 -20.67 12.02 2.32
C ILE A 28 -19.63 11.02 1.83
N GLY A 29 -18.45 11.52 1.53
CA GLY A 29 -17.25 10.71 1.26
C GLY A 29 -16.43 10.51 2.53
N TYR A 30 -15.88 9.34 2.72
CA TYR A 30 -15.08 8.96 3.89
C TYR A 30 -13.67 8.56 3.51
N GLY A 31 -12.72 9.00 4.32
CA GLY A 31 -11.33 8.58 4.25
C GLY A 31 -10.76 8.37 5.65
N PHE A 32 -9.75 7.52 5.76
CA PHE A 32 -9.04 7.25 7.01
C PHE A 32 -7.55 7.07 6.74
N ASN A 33 -6.72 7.33 7.76
CA ASN A 33 -5.30 7.04 7.65
C ASN A 33 -5.04 5.54 7.76
N SER A 34 -4.44 4.96 6.74
CA SER A 34 -3.99 3.58 6.76
C SER A 34 -2.91 3.37 7.83
N ASN A 35 -2.98 2.25 8.55
CA ASN A 35 -1.98 1.79 9.53
C ASN A 35 -1.61 2.80 10.64
N GLY A 36 -2.55 3.46 11.26
CA GLY A 36 -2.35 4.31 12.42
C GLY A 36 -1.12 5.25 12.36
N ARG A 37 -1.30 6.48 12.74
CA ARG A 37 -0.22 7.48 12.80
C ARG A 37 -0.53 8.47 13.91
N TYR A 38 0.51 9.16 14.39
CA TYR A 38 0.37 10.22 15.39
C TYR A 38 0.09 11.58 14.74
N ALA A 39 -0.45 12.52 15.49
CA ALA A 39 -0.59 13.94 15.16
C ALA A 39 -1.36 14.30 13.88
N GLN A 40 -2.01 13.36 13.20
CA GLN A 40 -2.71 13.62 11.94
C GLN A 40 -3.82 14.66 12.06
N SER A 41 -4.54 14.69 13.19
CA SER A 41 -5.60 15.67 13.41
C SER A 41 -5.11 17.13 13.41
N GLY A 42 -3.91 17.39 13.93
CA GLY A 42 -3.28 18.72 13.87
C GLY A 42 -2.92 19.11 12.44
N ILE A 43 -2.25 18.21 11.71
CA ILE A 43 -1.87 18.45 10.31
C ILE A 43 -3.12 18.70 9.44
N LEU A 44 -4.17 17.91 9.64
CA LEU A 44 -5.44 18.08 8.92
C LEU A 44 -6.07 19.44 9.22
N LYS A 45 -6.27 19.78 10.51
CA LYS A 45 -7.00 20.97 10.93
C LYS A 45 -6.25 22.28 10.64
N ASP A 46 -4.95 22.29 10.87
CA ASP A 46 -4.18 23.54 10.86
C ASP A 46 -3.47 23.79 9.51
N ARG A 47 -3.33 22.76 8.68
CA ARG A 47 -2.53 22.85 7.45
C ARG A 47 -3.32 22.47 6.19
N ILE A 48 -3.98 21.33 6.15
CA ILE A 48 -4.57 20.79 4.91
C ILE A 48 -6.00 21.29 4.69
N LEU A 49 -6.89 21.09 5.64
CA LEU A 49 -8.32 21.45 5.49
C LEU A 49 -8.56 22.94 5.26
N PRO A 50 -7.85 23.90 5.90
CA PRO A 50 -8.05 25.32 5.62
C PRO A 50 -7.86 25.70 4.16
N ARG A 51 -6.96 25.03 3.44
CA ARG A 51 -6.72 25.29 2.02
C ARG A 51 -7.90 24.89 1.13
N LEU A 52 -8.56 23.78 1.46
CA LEU A 52 -9.76 23.34 0.75
C LEU A 52 -10.98 24.20 1.11
N LEU A 53 -11.15 24.55 2.40
CA LEU A 53 -12.27 25.34 2.87
C LEU A 53 -12.23 26.80 2.35
N ASN A 54 -11.04 27.34 2.08
CA ASN A 54 -10.83 28.67 1.51
C ASN A 54 -10.75 28.67 -0.01
N ALA A 55 -10.75 27.50 -0.66
CA ALA A 55 -10.70 27.40 -2.13
C ALA A 55 -12.03 27.86 -2.74
N SER A 56 -11.94 28.45 -3.94
CA SER A 56 -13.14 28.78 -4.70
C SER A 56 -13.79 27.51 -5.26
N LYS A 57 -15.07 27.60 -5.61
CA LYS A 57 -15.75 26.46 -6.26
C LYS A 57 -15.07 26.06 -7.58
N ALA A 58 -14.53 27.00 -8.31
CA ALA A 58 -13.80 26.74 -9.57
C ALA A 58 -12.52 25.94 -9.36
N ASP A 59 -11.87 26.12 -8.21
CA ASP A 59 -10.65 25.41 -7.84
C ASP A 59 -10.87 23.96 -7.43
N LEU A 60 -12.12 23.56 -7.20
CA LEU A 60 -12.45 22.22 -6.69
C LEU A 60 -13.34 21.42 -7.64
N ARG A 61 -14.09 22.06 -8.55
CA ARG A 61 -15.05 21.39 -9.42
C ARG A 61 -14.40 20.87 -10.71
N SER A 62 -14.99 19.80 -11.24
CA SER A 62 -14.77 19.32 -12.62
C SER A 62 -15.10 20.42 -13.65
N GLU A 63 -14.60 20.27 -14.87
CA GLU A 63 -14.79 21.28 -15.93
C GLU A 63 -16.27 21.50 -16.26
N ASP A 64 -17.07 20.43 -16.24
CA ASP A 64 -18.51 20.48 -16.45
C ASP A 64 -19.30 21.00 -15.24
N GLY A 65 -18.63 21.21 -14.10
CA GLY A 65 -19.21 21.72 -12.87
C GLY A 65 -20.11 20.75 -12.10
N ASN A 66 -20.27 19.52 -12.57
CA ASN A 66 -21.22 18.54 -12.01
C ASN A 66 -20.68 17.74 -10.85
N ASN A 67 -19.35 17.69 -10.65
CA ASN A 67 -18.70 16.93 -9.60
C ASN A 67 -17.49 17.69 -9.04
N LEU A 68 -16.80 17.07 -8.08
CA LEU A 68 -15.48 17.50 -7.64
C LEU A 68 -14.40 16.94 -8.58
N ASP A 69 -13.30 17.66 -8.70
CA ASP A 69 -12.08 17.20 -9.34
C ASP A 69 -11.03 16.90 -8.27
N PRO A 70 -10.75 15.60 -7.97
CA PRO A 70 -9.76 15.23 -6.97
C PRO A 70 -8.36 15.78 -7.28
N ALA A 71 -7.97 15.92 -8.55
CA ALA A 71 -6.66 16.45 -8.91
C ALA A 71 -6.55 17.96 -8.61
N LYS A 72 -7.61 18.73 -8.85
CA LYS A 72 -7.69 20.14 -8.44
C LYS A 72 -7.64 20.27 -6.92
N ALA A 73 -8.44 19.50 -6.20
CA ALA A 73 -8.44 19.50 -4.73
C ALA A 73 -7.07 19.11 -4.17
N TRP A 74 -6.42 18.08 -4.74
CA TRP A 74 -5.07 17.70 -4.38
C TRP A 74 -4.07 18.84 -4.58
N LYS A 75 -4.14 19.54 -5.71
CA LYS A 75 -3.31 20.72 -5.98
C LYS A 75 -3.51 21.83 -4.93
N MET A 76 -4.74 22.04 -4.49
CA MET A 76 -5.04 23.00 -3.42
C MET A 76 -4.43 22.55 -2.07
N MET A 77 -4.57 21.27 -1.70
CA MET A 77 -3.95 20.74 -0.49
C MET A 77 -2.43 20.89 -0.49
N MET A 78 -1.80 20.74 -1.65
CA MET A 78 -0.34 20.84 -1.81
C MET A 78 0.15 22.26 -2.12
N SER A 79 -0.73 23.26 -2.18
CA SER A 79 -0.32 24.64 -2.38
C SER A 79 0.59 25.13 -1.25
N ASN A 80 1.64 25.87 -1.59
CA ASN A 80 2.61 26.41 -0.64
C ASN A 80 3.34 25.33 0.19
N GLU A 81 3.54 24.14 -0.37
CA GLU A 81 4.34 23.08 0.24
C GLU A 81 5.77 23.08 -0.31
N LYS A 82 6.75 22.94 0.59
CA LYS A 82 8.14 22.71 0.17
C LYS A 82 8.31 21.30 -0.38
N PRO A 83 9.17 21.10 -1.40
CA PRO A 83 9.54 19.77 -1.87
C PRO A 83 10.21 18.93 -0.77
N GLY A 84 10.11 17.61 -0.85
CA GLY A 84 10.71 16.69 0.10
C GLY A 84 9.94 16.60 1.43
N GLY A 85 10.53 15.96 2.43
CA GLY A 85 9.93 15.80 3.76
C GLY A 85 8.62 15.01 3.73
N HIS A 86 8.59 13.90 2.98
CA HIS A 86 7.44 13.00 2.91
C HIS A 86 7.29 12.18 4.19
N GLY A 87 6.07 11.93 4.62
CA GLY A 87 5.77 11.25 5.87
C GLY A 87 4.37 11.62 6.37
N ASP A 88 4.26 12.22 7.56
CA ASP A 88 2.96 12.57 8.15
C ASP A 88 2.10 13.49 7.27
N ARG A 89 2.74 14.40 6.51
CA ARG A 89 2.04 15.24 5.54
C ARG A 89 1.39 14.40 4.42
N SER A 90 2.10 13.41 3.91
CA SER A 90 1.58 12.55 2.83
C SER A 90 0.38 11.74 3.30
N VAL A 91 0.42 11.24 4.53
CA VAL A 91 -0.69 10.51 5.15
C VAL A 91 -1.91 11.40 5.33
N ALA A 92 -1.74 12.64 5.81
CA ALA A 92 -2.84 13.58 5.99
C ALA A 92 -3.53 13.92 4.65
N VAL A 93 -2.74 14.24 3.62
CA VAL A 93 -3.28 14.52 2.28
C VAL A 93 -3.98 13.30 1.70
N GLY A 94 -3.37 12.11 1.80
CA GLY A 94 -3.95 10.86 1.31
C GLY A 94 -5.28 10.51 1.99
N THR A 95 -5.41 10.79 3.28
CA THR A 95 -6.67 10.59 4.03
C THR A 95 -7.80 11.47 3.47
N VAL A 96 -7.52 12.71 3.15
CA VAL A 96 -8.52 13.62 2.53
C VAL A 96 -8.81 13.22 1.08
N ASP A 97 -7.77 12.88 0.31
CA ASP A 97 -7.90 12.43 -1.07
C ASP A 97 -8.77 11.18 -1.20
N MET A 98 -8.63 10.22 -0.28
CA MET A 98 -9.51 9.05 -0.18
C MET A 98 -10.97 9.46 -0.01
N ALA A 99 -11.26 10.40 0.90
CA ALA A 99 -12.62 10.89 1.13
C ALA A 99 -13.20 11.60 -0.10
N LEU A 100 -12.38 12.35 -0.83
CA LEU A 100 -12.78 13.01 -2.07
C LEU A 100 -13.11 12.00 -3.18
N TRP A 101 -12.27 10.99 -3.38
CA TRP A 101 -12.53 9.94 -4.37
C TRP A 101 -13.77 9.11 -4.04
N ASP A 102 -14.00 8.79 -2.77
CA ASP A 102 -15.22 8.12 -2.32
C ASP A 102 -16.46 8.97 -2.60
N LEU A 103 -16.39 10.28 -2.33
CA LEU A 103 -17.48 11.20 -2.63
C LEU A 103 -17.75 11.32 -4.14
N VAL A 104 -16.70 11.48 -4.94
CA VAL A 104 -16.82 11.59 -6.41
C VAL A 104 -17.47 10.35 -7.01
N ALA A 105 -17.08 9.17 -6.56
CA ALA A 105 -17.67 7.91 -6.99
C ALA A 105 -19.14 7.81 -6.60
N LYS A 106 -19.51 8.23 -5.40
CA LYS A 106 -20.90 8.30 -4.92
C LYS A 106 -21.75 9.29 -5.70
N ILE A 107 -21.21 10.46 -6.07
CA ILE A 107 -21.93 11.45 -6.91
C ILE A 107 -22.20 10.87 -8.31
N GLU A 108 -21.27 10.12 -8.89
CA GLU A 108 -21.46 9.46 -10.19
C GLU A 108 -22.25 8.15 -10.13
N GLU A 109 -22.66 7.71 -8.94
CA GLU A 109 -23.39 6.43 -8.74
C GLU A 109 -22.62 5.21 -9.26
N LYS A 110 -21.30 5.25 -9.17
CA LYS A 110 -20.41 4.19 -9.62
C LYS A 110 -19.54 3.68 -8.48
N PRO A 111 -19.26 2.37 -8.41
CA PRO A 111 -18.13 1.90 -7.60
C PRO A 111 -16.84 2.58 -8.04
N LEU A 112 -15.94 2.89 -7.10
CA LEU A 112 -14.68 3.56 -7.43
C LEU A 112 -13.85 2.75 -8.45
N ALA A 113 -13.87 1.42 -8.39
CA ALA A 113 -13.19 0.58 -9.37
C ALA A 113 -13.68 0.84 -10.79
N GLN A 114 -15.00 0.97 -10.99
CA GLN A 114 -15.58 1.29 -12.29
C GLN A 114 -15.15 2.67 -12.78
N LEU A 115 -15.21 3.66 -11.89
CA LEU A 115 -14.78 5.02 -12.19
C LEU A 115 -13.30 5.09 -12.61
N LEU A 116 -12.42 4.39 -11.88
CA LEU A 116 -11.00 4.32 -12.21
C LEU A 116 -10.74 3.59 -13.53
N ALA A 117 -11.46 2.49 -13.79
CA ALA A 117 -11.35 1.75 -15.05
C ALA A 117 -11.73 2.61 -16.26
N GLU A 118 -12.81 3.36 -16.16
CA GLU A 118 -13.28 4.27 -17.21
C GLU A 118 -12.34 5.42 -17.48
N ARG A 119 -11.79 6.02 -16.42
CA ARG A 119 -10.94 7.23 -16.55
C ARG A 119 -9.47 6.94 -16.86
N TYR A 120 -8.94 5.83 -16.34
CA TYR A 120 -7.49 5.56 -16.35
C TYR A 120 -7.10 4.14 -16.75
N GLY A 121 -8.06 3.21 -16.79
CA GLY A 121 -7.87 1.80 -17.11
C GLY A 121 -8.31 1.42 -18.51
N THR A 122 -8.90 0.23 -18.62
CA THR A 122 -9.39 -0.36 -19.89
C THR A 122 -10.88 -0.14 -20.16
N GLY A 123 -11.57 0.61 -19.30
CA GLY A 123 -13.00 0.87 -19.34
C GLY A 123 -13.85 -0.06 -18.47
N THR A 124 -13.33 -1.25 -18.14
CA THR A 124 -14.02 -2.23 -17.28
C THR A 124 -13.07 -2.69 -16.19
N PRO A 125 -13.49 -2.70 -14.91
CA PRO A 125 -12.64 -3.21 -13.84
C PRO A 125 -12.48 -4.74 -13.95
N GLU A 126 -11.40 -5.26 -13.37
CA GLU A 126 -11.22 -6.70 -13.19
C GLU A 126 -12.32 -7.24 -12.28
N ALA A 127 -12.95 -8.35 -12.71
CA ALA A 127 -14.03 -8.98 -11.94
C ALA A 127 -13.50 -9.63 -10.65
N ASP A 128 -12.28 -10.17 -10.73
CA ASP A 128 -11.62 -10.87 -9.64
C ASP A 128 -10.25 -10.24 -9.37
N VAL A 129 -9.98 -9.97 -8.11
CA VAL A 129 -8.64 -9.55 -7.64
C VAL A 129 -8.11 -10.64 -6.71
N GLU A 130 -6.98 -11.22 -7.08
CA GLU A 130 -6.32 -12.19 -6.22
C GLU A 130 -5.76 -11.49 -4.98
N VAL A 131 -6.05 -12.04 -3.81
CA VAL A 131 -5.66 -11.49 -2.51
C VAL A 131 -4.85 -12.50 -1.71
N TYR A 132 -4.04 -12.03 -0.77
CA TYR A 132 -3.32 -12.87 0.18
C TYR A 132 -3.58 -12.43 1.62
N ALA A 133 -3.55 -13.38 2.55
CA ALA A 133 -3.64 -13.05 3.97
C ALA A 133 -2.27 -12.68 4.54
N ALA A 134 -2.20 -11.58 5.29
CA ALA A 134 -1.01 -11.15 6.00
C ALA A 134 -1.12 -11.48 7.50
N GLY A 135 -0.14 -12.18 8.05
CA GLY A 135 -0.12 -12.62 9.44
C GLY A 135 1.26 -13.06 9.89
N GLY A 136 1.31 -14.12 10.70
CA GLY A 136 2.56 -14.67 11.20
C GLY A 136 3.32 -13.70 12.10
N TYR A 137 2.62 -12.78 12.78
CA TYR A 137 3.23 -11.87 13.76
C TYR A 137 3.78 -12.65 14.97
N TYR A 138 4.77 -12.06 15.61
CA TYR A 138 5.34 -12.59 16.84
C TYR A 138 4.53 -12.09 18.06
N TYR A 139 4.02 -13.02 18.84
CA TYR A 139 3.32 -12.74 20.09
C TYR A 139 3.83 -13.67 21.21
N PRO A 140 3.84 -13.24 22.46
CA PRO A 140 4.14 -14.13 23.57
C PRO A 140 3.25 -15.36 23.56
N GLY A 141 3.85 -16.55 23.67
CA GLY A 141 3.13 -17.84 23.65
C GLY A 141 2.70 -18.33 22.27
N LYS A 142 3.00 -17.61 21.18
CA LYS A 142 2.73 -18.07 19.82
C LYS A 142 3.92 -18.85 19.27
N GLY A 143 3.83 -20.16 19.34
CA GLY A 143 4.80 -21.10 18.75
C GLY A 143 4.44 -21.53 17.33
N LEU A 144 5.07 -22.61 16.86
CA LEU A 144 4.84 -23.13 15.50
C LEU A 144 3.41 -23.66 15.32
N VAL A 145 2.83 -24.29 16.36
CA VAL A 145 1.47 -24.84 16.30
C VAL A 145 0.44 -23.74 16.12
N GLU A 146 0.56 -22.64 16.87
CA GLU A 146 -0.33 -21.49 16.78
C GLU A 146 -0.18 -20.79 15.42
N LEU A 147 1.05 -20.67 14.90
CA LEU A 147 1.31 -20.16 13.56
C LEU A 147 0.64 -21.06 12.51
N GLN A 148 0.82 -22.37 12.59
CA GLN A 148 0.20 -23.30 11.66
C GLN A 148 -1.33 -23.24 11.71
N ASN A 149 -1.92 -23.10 12.89
CA ASN A 149 -3.37 -22.97 13.06
C ASN A 149 -3.88 -21.64 12.46
N GLU A 150 -3.11 -20.56 12.58
CA GLU A 150 -3.43 -19.29 11.91
C GLU A 150 -3.43 -19.46 10.39
N ILE A 151 -2.42 -20.10 9.81
CA ILE A 151 -2.33 -20.33 8.36
C ILE A 151 -3.47 -21.23 7.85
N ARG A 152 -3.79 -22.32 8.55
CA ARG A 152 -4.94 -23.18 8.17
C ARG A 152 -6.23 -22.38 8.15
N ARG A 153 -6.46 -21.52 9.14
CA ARG A 153 -7.63 -20.65 9.20
C ARG A 153 -7.72 -19.69 7.99
N TYR A 154 -6.57 -19.16 7.51
CA TYR A 154 -6.56 -18.36 6.29
C TYR A 154 -6.93 -19.18 5.04
N LEU A 155 -6.43 -20.40 4.93
CA LEU A 155 -6.83 -21.30 3.83
C LEU A 155 -8.32 -21.66 3.89
N ASP A 156 -8.86 -21.93 5.10
CA ASP A 156 -10.28 -22.20 5.31
C ASP A 156 -11.17 -21.00 4.95
N MET A 157 -10.64 -19.76 5.06
CA MET A 157 -11.31 -18.54 4.60
C MET A 157 -11.23 -18.34 3.07
N GLY A 158 -10.52 -19.21 2.35
CA GLY A 158 -10.39 -19.17 0.89
C GLY A 158 -9.13 -18.48 0.37
N TYR A 159 -8.21 -18.02 1.23
CA TYR A 159 -6.94 -17.47 0.75
C TYR A 159 -6.05 -18.58 0.17
N SER A 160 -5.46 -18.31 -0.98
CA SER A 160 -4.52 -19.24 -1.63
C SER A 160 -3.06 -18.96 -1.34
N SER A 161 -2.76 -17.77 -0.81
CA SER A 161 -1.41 -17.28 -0.52
C SER A 161 -1.39 -16.53 0.80
N VAL A 162 -0.23 -16.54 1.46
CA VAL A 162 -0.05 -15.89 2.75
C VAL A 162 1.27 -15.10 2.80
N LYS A 163 1.34 -14.14 3.69
CA LYS A 163 2.57 -13.42 4.05
C LYS A 163 2.80 -13.52 5.56
N ILE A 164 4.01 -13.88 5.98
CA ILE A 164 4.39 -13.93 7.39
C ILE A 164 5.54 -12.97 7.70
N LYS A 165 5.66 -12.56 8.95
CA LYS A 165 6.77 -11.72 9.43
C LYS A 165 8.00 -12.57 9.72
N ILE A 166 9.18 -12.02 9.42
CA ILE A 166 10.51 -12.55 9.76
C ILE A 166 11.33 -11.48 10.50
N GLY A 167 12.47 -11.86 11.07
CA GLY A 167 13.38 -10.97 11.77
C GLY A 167 12.99 -10.64 13.22
N GLY A 168 11.95 -11.26 13.74
CA GLY A 168 11.59 -11.16 15.18
C GLY A 168 12.17 -12.28 16.03
N ALA A 169 12.80 -13.28 15.41
CA ALA A 169 13.48 -14.40 16.02
C ALA A 169 14.89 -14.57 15.42
N SER A 170 15.61 -15.63 15.76
CA SER A 170 16.85 -15.99 15.08
C SER A 170 16.58 -16.42 13.63
N LEU A 171 17.58 -16.35 12.74
CA LEU A 171 17.45 -16.87 11.38
C LEU A 171 17.02 -18.34 11.37
N ALA A 172 17.57 -19.18 12.24
CA ALA A 172 17.21 -20.60 12.34
C ALA A 172 15.73 -20.77 12.73
N ASP A 173 15.25 -20.07 13.74
CA ASP A 173 13.84 -20.13 14.16
C ASP A 173 12.90 -19.61 13.07
N ASP A 174 13.29 -18.58 12.33
CA ASP A 174 12.49 -18.06 11.21
C ASP A 174 12.45 -19.05 10.03
N LEU A 175 13.52 -19.79 9.76
CA LEU A 175 13.51 -20.87 8.76
C LEU A 175 12.56 -22.00 9.18
N GLU A 176 12.56 -22.42 10.45
CA GLU A 176 11.60 -23.40 10.97
C GLU A 176 10.14 -22.91 10.80
N ARG A 177 9.89 -21.64 11.03
CA ARG A 177 8.57 -21.01 10.81
C ARG A 177 8.16 -21.05 9.35
N ILE A 178 9.09 -20.72 8.44
CA ILE A 178 8.87 -20.76 6.99
C ILE A 178 8.55 -22.18 6.54
N GLU A 179 9.32 -23.17 6.97
CA GLU A 179 9.09 -24.59 6.67
C GLU A 179 7.74 -25.08 7.18
N ALA A 180 7.38 -24.70 8.43
CA ALA A 180 6.09 -25.03 9.03
C ALA A 180 4.91 -24.44 8.24
N VAL A 181 5.06 -23.26 7.64
CA VAL A 181 4.03 -22.64 6.80
C VAL A 181 4.01 -23.30 5.42
N ILE A 182 5.16 -23.55 4.79
CA ILE A 182 5.24 -24.22 3.47
C ILE A 182 4.60 -25.60 3.52
N ALA A 183 4.76 -26.35 4.61
CA ALA A 183 4.10 -27.65 4.82
C ALA A 183 2.56 -27.58 4.76
N ILE A 184 1.97 -26.40 5.00
CA ILE A 184 0.52 -26.18 4.96
C ILE A 184 0.07 -25.61 3.62
N VAL A 185 0.78 -24.57 3.10
CA VAL A 185 0.39 -23.92 1.84
C VAL A 185 0.83 -24.73 0.59
N GLY A 186 1.71 -25.69 0.77
CA GLY A 186 2.13 -26.67 -0.24
C GLY A 186 3.40 -26.31 -1.02
N ASN A 187 3.72 -25.04 -1.20
CA ASN A 187 4.96 -24.60 -1.85
C ASN A 187 5.31 -23.14 -1.51
N GLY A 188 6.58 -22.78 -1.71
CA GLY A 188 7.10 -21.45 -1.39
C GLY A 188 6.48 -20.31 -2.22
N SER A 189 6.05 -20.57 -3.46
CA SER A 189 5.43 -19.52 -4.30
C SER A 189 4.09 -19.01 -3.76
N ARG A 190 3.52 -19.68 -2.75
CA ARG A 190 2.33 -19.25 -2.00
C ARG A 190 2.67 -18.51 -0.70
N LEU A 191 3.95 -18.38 -0.38
CA LEU A 191 4.43 -17.73 0.83
C LEU A 191 5.31 -16.54 0.49
N ALA A 192 4.96 -15.38 1.01
CA ALA A 192 5.82 -14.20 1.08
C ALA A 192 6.35 -14.02 2.51
N VAL A 193 7.52 -13.42 2.65
CA VAL A 193 8.11 -13.11 3.95
C VAL A 193 8.46 -11.63 4.03
N ASP A 194 8.33 -11.03 5.23
CA ASP A 194 8.43 -9.59 5.43
C ASP A 194 9.26 -9.27 6.68
N ALA A 195 10.41 -8.60 6.46
CA ALA A 195 11.33 -8.18 7.51
C ALA A 195 11.02 -6.78 8.07
N ASN A 196 10.12 -6.03 7.46
CA ASN A 196 9.78 -4.64 7.82
C ASN A 196 11.00 -3.71 7.98
N GLY A 197 11.92 -3.75 7.04
CA GLY A 197 13.07 -2.85 7.00
C GLY A 197 14.08 -3.04 8.12
N ARG A 198 14.12 -4.20 8.76
CA ARG A 198 14.77 -4.39 10.05
C ARG A 198 16.25 -4.74 9.97
N PHE A 199 16.71 -5.31 8.87
CA PHE A 199 18.05 -5.86 8.79
C PHE A 199 19.09 -4.83 8.35
N ASP A 200 20.29 -4.98 8.89
CA ASP A 200 21.48 -4.43 8.26
C ASP A 200 21.85 -5.26 7.02
N LEU A 201 22.82 -4.77 6.25
CA LEU A 201 23.23 -5.46 5.01
C LEU A 201 23.69 -6.90 5.24
N LYS A 202 24.43 -7.16 6.32
CA LYS A 202 24.95 -8.49 6.64
C LYS A 202 23.79 -9.48 6.90
N MET A 203 22.84 -9.06 7.73
CA MET A 203 21.68 -9.90 8.05
C MET A 203 20.76 -10.06 6.83
N ALA A 204 20.53 -8.99 6.06
CA ALA A 204 19.72 -9.05 4.85
C ALA A 204 20.28 -10.04 3.82
N LEU A 205 21.61 -10.09 3.64
CA LEU A 205 22.28 -11.05 2.77
C LEU A 205 22.22 -12.48 3.31
N ALA A 206 22.39 -12.66 4.62
CA ALA A 206 22.26 -13.99 5.25
C ALA A 206 20.85 -14.57 5.07
N TYR A 207 19.80 -13.74 5.22
CA TYR A 207 18.44 -14.15 4.92
C TYR A 207 18.24 -14.40 3.41
N ALA A 208 18.76 -13.56 2.53
CA ALA A 208 18.64 -13.76 1.08
C ALA A 208 19.19 -15.12 0.65
N GLU A 209 20.37 -15.49 1.14
CA GLU A 209 20.99 -16.80 0.89
C GLU A 209 20.16 -17.95 1.46
N ALA A 210 19.72 -17.84 2.72
CA ALA A 210 18.97 -18.90 3.40
C ALA A 210 17.56 -19.10 2.82
N LEU A 211 16.95 -18.06 2.24
CA LEU A 211 15.62 -18.12 1.64
C LEU A 211 15.61 -18.67 0.21
N GLU A 212 16.73 -18.66 -0.49
CA GLU A 212 16.85 -19.08 -1.90
C GLU A 212 16.26 -20.48 -2.18
N PRO A 213 16.50 -21.52 -1.35
CA PRO A 213 16.00 -22.86 -1.62
C PRO A 213 14.48 -23.02 -1.56
N TYR A 214 13.78 -22.10 -0.93
CA TYR A 214 12.33 -22.23 -0.69
C TYR A 214 11.47 -21.75 -1.88
N GLY A 215 12.02 -21.02 -2.85
CA GLY A 215 11.28 -20.49 -3.99
C GLY A 215 10.10 -19.60 -3.56
N LEU A 216 10.33 -18.71 -2.63
CA LEU A 216 9.30 -17.86 -2.02
C LEU A 216 8.69 -16.90 -3.05
N ARG A 217 7.47 -16.48 -2.79
CA ARG A 217 6.75 -15.49 -3.59
C ARG A 217 7.51 -14.16 -3.68
N TRP A 218 7.96 -13.64 -2.53
CA TRP A 218 8.90 -12.53 -2.41
C TRP A 218 9.51 -12.43 -1.01
N TYR A 219 10.62 -11.71 -0.94
CA TYR A 219 11.27 -11.22 0.26
C TYR A 219 11.02 -9.71 0.36
N GLU A 220 10.25 -9.28 1.38
CA GLU A 220 9.75 -7.92 1.56
C GLU A 220 10.60 -7.14 2.55
N GLU A 221 10.93 -5.90 2.17
CA GLU A 221 11.64 -4.91 2.99
C GLU A 221 12.83 -5.48 3.76
N PRO A 222 13.86 -6.01 3.09
CA PRO A 222 15.02 -6.60 3.78
C PRO A 222 15.73 -5.61 4.72
N GLY A 223 15.88 -4.34 4.34
CA GLY A 223 16.50 -3.28 5.13
C GLY A 223 15.72 -1.98 5.09
N ASP A 224 16.28 -0.92 5.65
CA ASP A 224 15.64 0.40 5.67
C ASP A 224 15.12 0.76 4.26
N PRO A 225 13.85 1.12 4.10
CA PRO A 225 13.24 1.37 2.79
C PRO A 225 13.87 2.55 2.03
N LEU A 226 14.59 3.43 2.70
CA LEU A 226 15.34 4.55 2.08
C LEU A 226 16.81 4.21 1.80
N ASP A 227 17.32 3.07 2.28
CA ASP A 227 18.66 2.59 1.89
C ASP A 227 18.61 1.85 0.56
N TYR A 228 18.54 2.62 -0.52
CA TYR A 228 18.49 2.08 -1.88
C TYR A 228 19.73 1.26 -2.24
N GLN A 229 20.90 1.57 -1.65
CA GLN A 229 22.12 0.80 -1.90
C GLN A 229 22.05 -0.58 -1.27
N LEU A 230 21.61 -0.70 -0.02
CA LEU A 230 21.38 -1.98 0.63
C LEU A 230 20.39 -2.81 -0.19
N ASN A 231 19.26 -2.22 -0.56
CA ASN A 231 18.23 -2.90 -1.36
C ASN A 231 18.81 -3.41 -2.69
N ALA A 232 19.62 -2.60 -3.39
CA ALA A 232 20.24 -2.98 -4.65
C ALA A 232 21.22 -4.15 -4.49
N ILE A 233 22.03 -4.18 -3.44
CA ILE A 233 22.97 -5.27 -3.15
C ILE A 233 22.19 -6.56 -2.86
N VAL A 234 21.16 -6.50 -2.04
CA VAL A 234 20.31 -7.67 -1.73
C VAL A 234 19.60 -8.18 -2.99
N ALA A 235 19.02 -7.28 -3.78
CA ALA A 235 18.30 -7.66 -5.01
C ALA A 235 19.23 -8.34 -6.05
N GLN A 236 20.53 -8.04 -6.05
CA GLN A 236 21.52 -8.67 -6.91
C GLN A 236 22.03 -10.01 -6.36
N SER A 237 21.82 -10.31 -5.10
CA SER A 237 22.35 -11.50 -4.41
C SER A 237 21.38 -12.68 -4.38
N THR A 238 20.15 -12.53 -4.84
CA THR A 238 19.11 -13.56 -4.78
C THR A 238 18.24 -13.59 -6.04
N THR A 239 17.68 -14.76 -6.36
CA THR A 239 16.64 -14.92 -7.39
C THR A 239 15.23 -14.74 -6.81
N THR A 240 15.09 -14.78 -5.49
CA THR A 240 13.82 -14.48 -4.81
C THR A 240 13.38 -13.05 -5.12
N PRO A 241 12.15 -12.83 -5.62
CA PRO A 241 11.66 -11.48 -5.90
C PRO A 241 11.76 -10.57 -4.68
N ILE A 242 12.30 -9.36 -4.84
CA ILE A 242 12.29 -8.35 -3.79
C ILE A 242 10.99 -7.55 -3.89
N ALA A 243 10.32 -7.35 -2.75
CA ALA A 243 9.14 -6.50 -2.63
C ALA A 243 9.41 -5.37 -1.65
N THR A 244 9.06 -4.13 -2.02
CA THR A 244 9.18 -2.97 -1.14
C THR A 244 8.36 -1.80 -1.65
N GLY A 245 8.18 -0.77 -0.82
CA GLY A 245 7.52 0.46 -1.22
C GLY A 245 6.45 0.95 -0.26
N GLU A 246 6.04 0.17 0.74
CA GLU A 246 5.01 0.57 1.70
C GLU A 246 5.37 1.84 2.49
N ASN A 247 6.66 2.07 2.68
CA ASN A 247 7.22 3.24 3.38
C ASN A 247 7.77 4.32 2.44
N LEU A 248 7.47 4.25 1.14
CA LEU A 248 7.81 5.29 0.15
C LEU A 248 6.58 6.15 -0.12
N PHE A 249 6.62 7.39 0.30
CA PHE A 249 5.42 8.22 0.39
C PHE A 249 5.29 9.27 -0.72
N SER A 250 6.06 9.14 -1.81
CA SER A 250 5.90 10.00 -2.96
C SER A 250 6.30 9.33 -4.28
N CYS A 251 5.87 9.91 -5.39
CA CYS A 251 6.30 9.51 -6.73
C CYS A 251 7.82 9.60 -6.88
N ILE A 252 8.48 10.57 -6.25
CA ILE A 252 9.93 10.74 -6.32
C ILE A 252 10.66 9.65 -5.52
N ASP A 253 10.15 9.26 -4.34
CA ASP A 253 10.72 8.14 -3.57
C ASP A 253 10.66 6.85 -4.39
N THR A 254 9.51 6.57 -5.02
CA THR A 254 9.36 5.41 -5.91
C THR A 254 10.29 5.50 -7.14
N GLN A 255 10.45 6.68 -7.71
CA GLN A 255 11.38 6.89 -8.83
C GLN A 255 12.84 6.61 -8.41
N ASN A 256 13.23 7.02 -7.21
CA ASN A 256 14.56 6.73 -6.67
C ASN A 256 14.74 5.23 -6.39
N LEU A 257 13.73 4.56 -5.87
CA LEU A 257 13.76 3.11 -5.68
C LEU A 257 14.04 2.38 -7.01
N ILE A 258 13.30 2.66 -8.07
CA ILE A 258 13.49 1.97 -9.36
C ILE A 258 14.78 2.35 -10.07
N ARG A 259 15.38 3.52 -9.77
CA ARG A 259 16.66 3.96 -10.33
C ARG A 259 17.86 3.39 -9.59
N TYR A 260 17.78 3.32 -8.27
CA TYR A 260 18.95 3.09 -7.42
C TYR A 260 18.82 1.86 -6.51
N GLY A 261 17.62 1.36 -6.31
CA GLY A 261 17.32 0.26 -5.38
C GLY A 261 17.44 -1.15 -5.99
N GLY A 262 17.98 -1.29 -7.20
CA GLY A 262 18.20 -2.60 -7.84
C GLY A 262 16.91 -3.32 -8.28
N MET A 263 15.78 -2.65 -8.27
CA MET A 263 14.49 -3.24 -8.62
C MET A 263 14.41 -3.57 -10.11
N LEU A 264 13.89 -4.77 -10.42
CA LEU A 264 13.76 -5.28 -11.78
C LEU A 264 12.29 -5.32 -12.24
N PRO A 265 11.92 -4.67 -13.37
CA PRO A 265 10.56 -4.71 -13.91
C PRO A 265 10.03 -6.12 -14.18
N SER A 266 10.93 -7.08 -14.43
CA SER A 266 10.57 -8.47 -14.73
C SER A 266 10.23 -9.29 -13.48
N ASN A 267 10.76 -8.94 -12.31
CA ASN A 267 10.71 -9.81 -11.13
C ASN A 267 10.24 -9.08 -9.86
N SER A 268 10.67 -7.85 -9.60
CA SER A 268 10.39 -7.15 -8.35
C SER A 268 8.93 -6.71 -8.19
N VAL A 269 8.48 -6.52 -6.95
CA VAL A 269 7.14 -6.10 -6.57
C VAL A 269 7.19 -4.73 -5.90
N LEU A 270 6.31 -3.82 -6.32
CA LEU A 270 6.21 -2.46 -5.80
C LEU A 270 4.96 -2.34 -4.92
N GLN A 271 5.13 -1.94 -3.65
CA GLN A 271 4.08 -2.02 -2.63
C GLN A 271 3.66 -0.65 -2.07
N MET A 272 3.73 0.42 -2.88
CA MET A 272 3.28 1.72 -2.43
C MET A 272 1.84 1.66 -1.93
N ASP A 273 1.59 2.32 -0.80
CA ASP A 273 0.25 2.47 -0.24
C ASP A 273 -0.40 3.73 -0.81
N PRO A 274 -1.53 3.60 -1.54
CA PRO A 274 -2.16 4.75 -2.17
C PRO A 274 -2.67 5.80 -1.18
N VAL A 275 -2.96 5.42 0.08
CA VAL A 275 -3.39 6.39 1.10
C VAL A 275 -2.20 7.04 1.78
N LEU A 276 -1.18 6.26 2.17
CA LEU A 276 0.02 6.79 2.82
C LEU A 276 0.82 7.72 1.90
N SER A 277 0.76 7.49 0.58
CA SER A 277 1.52 8.22 -0.45
C SER A 277 0.70 9.35 -1.10
N TYR A 278 0.17 10.27 -0.35
CA TYR A 278 -0.61 11.43 -0.86
C TYR A 278 -1.92 11.11 -1.58
N GLY A 279 -2.43 9.89 -1.50
CA GLY A 279 -3.71 9.51 -2.08
C GLY A 279 -3.63 8.99 -3.52
N VAL A 280 -4.81 8.78 -4.11
CA VAL A 280 -4.98 8.21 -5.46
C VAL A 280 -4.39 9.12 -6.53
N VAL A 281 -4.48 10.44 -6.36
CA VAL A 281 -3.93 11.40 -7.34
C VAL A 281 -2.41 11.23 -7.49
N GLU A 282 -1.67 11.17 -6.40
CA GLU A 282 -0.22 10.92 -6.45
C GLU A 282 0.09 9.49 -6.90
N TYR A 283 -0.74 8.53 -6.51
CA TYR A 283 -0.59 7.15 -6.94
C TYR A 283 -0.71 7.02 -8.47
N LEU A 284 -1.68 7.67 -9.10
CA LEU A 284 -1.82 7.72 -10.57
C LEU A 284 -0.60 8.37 -11.24
N ARG A 285 -0.03 9.42 -10.64
CA ARG A 285 1.23 10.03 -11.11
C ARG A 285 2.40 9.05 -11.01
N THR A 286 2.47 8.30 -9.92
CA THR A 286 3.47 7.24 -9.72
C THR A 286 3.33 6.15 -10.78
N LEU A 287 2.12 5.68 -11.06
CA LEU A 287 1.86 4.69 -12.11
C LEU A 287 2.24 5.18 -13.50
N ALA A 288 1.94 6.45 -13.81
CA ALA A 288 2.35 7.06 -15.06
C ALA A 288 3.89 7.18 -15.18
N MET A 289 4.57 7.49 -14.07
CA MET A 289 6.03 7.50 -14.00
C MET A 289 6.59 6.08 -14.21
N LEU A 290 6.08 5.07 -13.51
CA LEU A 290 6.49 3.67 -13.65
C LEU A 290 6.38 3.19 -15.10
N ARG A 291 5.26 3.48 -15.77
CA ARG A 291 5.05 3.11 -17.17
C ARG A 291 6.10 3.72 -18.10
N ARG A 292 6.48 5.00 -17.90
CA ARG A 292 7.56 5.66 -18.66
C ARG A 292 8.93 5.02 -18.45
N HIS A 293 9.12 4.32 -17.32
CA HIS A 293 10.35 3.57 -17.02
C HIS A 293 10.24 2.07 -17.34
N GLY A 294 9.26 1.66 -18.15
CA GLY A 294 9.13 0.27 -18.61
C GLY A 294 8.50 -0.70 -17.61
N TRP A 295 7.91 -0.18 -16.51
CA TRP A 295 7.22 -1.00 -15.53
C TRP A 295 5.77 -1.29 -15.94
N SER A 296 5.35 -2.53 -15.75
CA SER A 296 3.93 -2.89 -15.78
C SER A 296 3.27 -2.57 -14.45
N TRP A 297 2.06 -2.03 -14.46
CA TRP A 297 1.24 -1.84 -13.26
C TRP A 297 0.91 -3.17 -12.56
N ARG A 298 0.98 -4.29 -13.28
CA ARG A 298 0.83 -5.63 -12.70
C ARG A 298 1.94 -6.02 -11.71
N ARG A 299 2.99 -5.20 -11.58
CA ARG A 299 4.02 -5.32 -10.55
C ARG A 299 3.70 -4.52 -9.28
N CYS A 300 2.59 -3.79 -9.27
CA CYS A 300 2.14 -3.06 -8.10
C CYS A 300 1.20 -3.95 -7.27
N VAL A 301 1.54 -4.09 -5.99
CA VAL A 301 0.74 -4.79 -4.99
C VAL A 301 0.48 -3.79 -3.87
N PRO A 302 -0.63 -3.03 -3.91
CA PRO A 302 -0.88 -1.97 -2.94
C PRO A 302 -0.84 -2.49 -1.50
N HIS A 303 -0.06 -1.80 -0.66
CA HIS A 303 -0.03 -2.06 0.77
C HIS A 303 -1.34 -1.60 1.44
N GLY A 304 -1.61 -2.09 2.65
CA GLY A 304 -2.66 -1.62 3.54
C GLY A 304 -3.92 -2.47 3.59
N GLY A 305 -4.21 -3.31 2.60
CA GLY A 305 -5.34 -4.25 2.62
C GLY A 305 -6.73 -3.63 2.80
N HIS A 306 -6.88 -2.34 2.46
CA HIS A 306 -8.14 -1.63 2.63
C HIS A 306 -8.94 -1.55 1.31
N GLN A 307 -10.23 -1.21 1.41
CA GLN A 307 -11.16 -1.14 0.28
C GLN A 307 -10.66 -0.25 -0.87
N MET A 308 -10.00 0.88 -0.56
CA MET A 308 -9.42 1.77 -1.57
C MET A 308 -8.37 1.03 -2.42
N ALA A 309 -7.45 0.27 -1.81
CA ALA A 309 -6.46 -0.52 -2.52
C ALA A 309 -7.11 -1.59 -3.42
N LEU A 310 -8.16 -2.24 -2.94
CA LEU A 310 -8.92 -3.21 -3.72
C LEU A 310 -9.58 -2.56 -4.95
N HIS A 311 -10.23 -1.40 -4.77
CA HIS A 311 -10.83 -0.66 -5.89
C HIS A 311 -9.79 -0.19 -6.91
N ILE A 312 -8.62 0.23 -6.47
CA ILE A 312 -7.52 0.63 -7.35
C ILE A 312 -7.00 -0.58 -8.13
N ALA A 313 -6.75 -1.70 -7.46
CA ALA A 313 -6.26 -2.92 -8.10
C ALA A 313 -7.24 -3.45 -9.15
N ALA A 314 -8.54 -3.49 -8.83
CA ALA A 314 -9.59 -3.89 -9.76
C ALA A 314 -9.75 -2.91 -10.92
N GLY A 315 -9.81 -1.62 -10.64
CA GLY A 315 -10.08 -0.57 -11.63
C GLY A 315 -8.94 -0.36 -12.62
N LEU A 316 -7.70 -0.58 -12.20
CA LEU A 316 -6.51 -0.32 -13.02
C LEU A 316 -5.82 -1.59 -13.54
N GLY A 317 -6.35 -2.79 -13.23
CA GLY A 317 -5.84 -4.07 -13.71
C GLY A 317 -4.42 -4.35 -13.24
N PHE A 318 -4.17 -4.23 -11.91
CA PHE A 318 -2.87 -4.49 -11.30
C PHE A 318 -2.52 -5.96 -11.23
N TYR A 319 -1.37 -6.26 -10.61
CA TYR A 319 -1.07 -7.59 -10.14
C TYR A 319 -2.25 -8.08 -9.29
N LYS A 320 -2.66 -9.34 -9.51
CA LYS A 320 -3.90 -9.88 -8.94
C LYS A 320 -3.88 -10.09 -7.43
N HIS A 321 -3.06 -9.33 -6.69
CA HIS A 321 -2.91 -9.50 -5.25
C HIS A 321 -2.98 -8.18 -4.51
N VAL A 322 -3.81 -8.18 -3.49
CA VAL A 322 -3.88 -7.12 -2.47
C VAL A 322 -3.70 -7.77 -1.11
N ALA A 323 -2.95 -7.15 -0.20
CA ALA A 323 -2.91 -7.60 1.18
C ALA A 323 -4.29 -7.37 1.81
N LEU A 324 -4.85 -8.41 2.42
CA LEU A 324 -6.01 -8.26 3.31
C LEU A 324 -5.57 -8.57 4.74
N PRO A 325 -6.10 -7.81 5.72
CA PRO A 325 -5.78 -7.98 7.13
C PRO A 325 -6.27 -9.32 7.68
#